data_7ab5cdcb1fea17c4f82441b1d4747359
#
_entry.id   7ab5cdcb1fea17c4f82441b1d4747359
#
_cell.length_a   1.000
_cell.length_b   1.000
_cell.length_c   1.000
_cell.angle_alpha   90.00
_cell.angle_beta   90.00
_cell.angle_gamma   90.00
#
_symmetry.space_group_name_H-M   'P 1'
#
loop_
_entity.id
_entity.type
_entity.pdbx_description
1 polymer ?
#
loop_
_entity_poly.entity_id
_entity_poly.type
_entity_poly.pdbx_seq_one_letter_code
_entity_poly.pdbx_strand_id
1 'polypeptide(L)'
;IVCDWSSDVCSSDLWLVGGGVRDLLLGKKPKDFDVTTNATPDQVRKLFRNCRLVGRRFRLAHVMFGPEIIEVATFRGHHEGHTTDRVTSQRGQNGMLLRDNIFGSIEEDAQRRDFTINSLYYSVADFTVRDYVGGMKDLQDGVIRLIGNPETRYREDPVRMLRAVRFAAKLNMTISPETAEPLPRLAALLHDVPPARLFEEVLKLLQAGYGYQTYMLLREYSLFQPLFPTITRYFTERGDSPMERIISQVLKNTDTRIHNDMRVNPAFLFAVMFWYPLLETAQKIAQESGLAYYDAFALAMNDVLDEACRTLAIPKRITTLIRDIWQLQLRMSRRQGKRAWKLMEHPKFRAAYDLLELRAGAENNHELQRLTKWWGEFQVAAPPAQKDMLNDLGDDPAPRRRHRRPRKRAPRQGSA
;
A
#
# COMPACT_ATOMS: atom_id res chain seq x y z
N ILE A 1 27.14 -1.76 -21.60
CA ILE A 1 26.51 -1.75 -22.94
C ILE A 1 26.98 -0.46 -23.59
N VAL A 2 28.01 -0.52 -24.44
CA VAL A 2 28.43 0.60 -25.27
C VAL A 2 27.56 0.54 -26.53
N CYS A 3 26.49 1.33 -26.55
CA CYS A 3 25.77 1.57 -27.78
C CYS A 3 26.59 2.59 -28.60
N ASP A 4 26.97 2.23 -29.82
CA ASP A 4 27.56 3.11 -30.77
C ASP A 4 26.54 4.18 -31.18
N TRP A 5 26.64 5.35 -30.58
CA TRP A 5 25.78 6.51 -30.80
C TRP A 5 26.42 7.40 -31.86
N SER A 6 26.56 6.85 -33.06
CA SER A 6 27.03 7.66 -34.19
C SER A 6 25.90 8.56 -34.67
N SER A 7 26.19 9.84 -34.62
CA SER A 7 25.53 11.00 -35.22
C SER A 7 24.24 11.50 -34.62
N ASP A 8 24.27 12.76 -34.20
CA ASP A 8 23.20 13.73 -33.95
C ASP A 8 22.49 13.77 -32.58
N VAL A 9 22.69 12.81 -31.65
CA VAL A 9 22.36 13.01 -30.24
C VAL A 9 23.66 13.02 -29.46
N CYS A 10 24.08 14.20 -29.02
CA CYS A 10 25.31 14.37 -28.26
C CYS A 10 25.21 13.51 -26.96
N SER A 11 26.16 12.62 -26.76
CA SER A 11 26.27 11.76 -25.57
C SER A 11 26.36 12.54 -24.26
N SER A 12 26.57 13.85 -24.33
CA SER A 12 26.63 14.78 -23.20
C SER A 12 25.27 15.07 -22.55
N ASP A 13 24.16 14.79 -23.24
CA ASP A 13 22.80 15.11 -22.76
C ASP A 13 22.05 13.90 -22.20
N LEU A 14 22.76 12.82 -21.87
CA LEU A 14 22.21 11.63 -21.25
C LEU A 14 22.68 11.48 -19.81
N TRP A 15 21.72 11.44 -18.89
CA TRP A 15 22.00 11.42 -17.46
C TRP A 15 21.22 10.31 -16.77
N LEU A 16 21.87 9.59 -15.86
CA LEU A 16 21.17 8.83 -14.84
C LEU A 16 20.69 9.80 -13.75
N VAL A 17 19.52 9.57 -13.19
CA VAL A 17 18.92 10.50 -12.23
C VAL A 17 18.09 9.80 -11.16
N GLY A 18 17.80 10.51 -10.11
CA GLY A 18 16.78 10.09 -9.12
C GLY A 18 17.26 9.04 -8.14
N GLY A 19 16.36 8.11 -7.83
CA GLY A 19 16.60 7.10 -6.80
C GLY A 19 17.79 6.19 -7.05
N GLY A 20 18.09 5.88 -8.32
CA GLY A 20 19.24 5.05 -8.69
C GLY A 20 20.57 5.71 -8.32
N VAL A 21 20.74 6.99 -8.66
CA VAL A 21 21.96 7.76 -8.34
C VAL A 21 22.11 7.92 -6.81
N ARG A 22 21.04 8.32 -6.14
CA ARG A 22 21.03 8.42 -4.67
C ARG A 22 21.43 7.11 -4.00
N ASP A 23 20.82 5.99 -4.40
CA ASP A 23 21.06 4.69 -3.76
C ASP A 23 22.52 4.23 -4.00
N LEU A 24 23.11 4.49 -5.19
CA LEU A 24 24.53 4.26 -5.47
C LEU A 24 25.44 5.08 -4.56
N LEU A 25 25.16 6.38 -4.39
CA LEU A 25 25.95 7.26 -3.52
C LEU A 25 25.87 6.85 -2.05
N LEU A 26 24.78 6.18 -1.65
CA LEU A 26 24.62 5.58 -0.30
C LEU A 26 25.23 4.17 -0.20
N GLY A 27 25.93 3.68 -1.22
CA GLY A 27 26.49 2.33 -1.26
C GLY A 27 25.45 1.21 -1.32
N LYS A 28 24.21 1.53 -1.72
CA LYS A 28 23.12 0.57 -1.88
C LYS A 28 23.00 0.13 -3.33
N LYS A 29 22.52 -1.09 -3.56
CA LYS A 29 22.22 -1.57 -4.92
C LYS A 29 20.89 -0.94 -5.38
N PRO A 30 20.88 -0.15 -6.47
CA PRO A 30 19.64 0.39 -7.03
C PRO A 30 18.74 -0.72 -7.53
N LYS A 31 17.44 -0.49 -7.43
CA LYS A 31 16.45 -1.39 -8.02
C LYS A 31 16.25 -1.10 -9.51
N ASP A 32 16.13 0.17 -9.85
CA ASP A 32 15.83 0.66 -11.19
C ASP A 32 16.76 1.85 -11.50
N PHE A 33 16.99 2.10 -12.79
CA PHE A 33 17.73 3.27 -13.27
C PHE A 33 16.82 4.12 -14.16
N ASP A 34 16.64 5.38 -13.76
CA ASP A 34 15.93 6.38 -14.53
C ASP A 34 16.94 7.17 -15.35
N VAL A 35 16.66 7.33 -16.64
CA VAL A 35 17.46 8.13 -17.58
C VAL A 35 16.71 9.41 -17.90
N THR A 36 17.42 10.51 -18.00
CA THR A 36 16.85 11.78 -18.46
C THR A 36 17.74 12.41 -19.53
N THR A 37 17.11 13.13 -20.47
CA THR A 37 17.75 13.68 -21.66
C THR A 37 17.02 14.92 -22.15
N ASN A 38 17.67 15.72 -23.01
CA ASN A 38 17.01 16.80 -23.75
C ASN A 38 16.17 16.29 -24.94
N ALA A 39 16.33 15.03 -25.36
CA ALA A 39 15.55 14.46 -26.44
C ALA A 39 14.07 14.31 -26.05
N THR A 40 13.17 14.68 -26.95
CA THR A 40 11.72 14.49 -26.74
C THR A 40 11.33 12.99 -26.77
N PRO A 41 10.20 12.58 -26.14
CA PRO A 41 9.78 11.20 -26.15
C PRO A 41 9.60 10.63 -27.57
N ASP A 42 9.17 11.45 -28.53
CA ASP A 42 9.00 11.04 -29.91
C ASP A 42 10.34 10.86 -30.64
N GLN A 43 11.37 11.64 -30.30
CA GLN A 43 12.74 11.44 -30.77
C GLN A 43 13.34 10.13 -30.23
N VAL A 44 13.20 9.88 -28.91
CA VAL A 44 13.63 8.61 -28.30
C VAL A 44 12.94 7.41 -28.95
N ARG A 45 11.63 7.51 -29.23
CA ARG A 45 10.88 6.45 -29.92
C ARG A 45 11.38 6.20 -31.35
N LYS A 46 11.84 7.22 -32.06
CA LYS A 46 12.41 7.07 -33.42
C LYS A 46 13.74 6.33 -33.39
N LEU A 47 14.54 6.52 -32.33
CA LEU A 47 15.87 5.88 -32.18
C LEU A 47 15.74 4.40 -31.81
N PHE A 48 14.75 4.04 -30.98
CA PHE A 48 14.60 2.68 -30.44
C PHE A 48 13.34 2.00 -31.00
N ARG A 49 13.50 0.93 -31.80
CA ARG A 49 12.37 0.13 -32.32
C ARG A 49 11.56 -0.55 -31.21
N ASN A 50 12.19 -0.86 -30.08
CA ASN A 50 11.64 -1.48 -28.88
C ASN A 50 11.16 -0.46 -27.83
N CYS A 51 10.79 0.75 -28.25
CA CYS A 51 10.33 1.83 -27.38
C CYS A 51 8.81 1.97 -27.41
N ARG A 52 8.21 2.14 -26.22
CA ARG A 52 6.79 2.50 -26.03
C ARG A 52 6.67 3.81 -25.27
N LEU A 53 5.78 4.69 -25.73
CA LEU A 53 5.45 5.90 -24.97
C LEU A 53 4.32 5.60 -23.98
N VAL A 54 4.55 5.92 -22.69
CA VAL A 54 3.61 5.69 -21.60
C VAL A 54 3.36 6.96 -20.80
N GLY A 55 2.26 6.98 -20.07
CA GLY A 55 1.90 8.09 -19.18
C GLY A 55 1.00 9.13 -19.84
N ARG A 56 -0.10 9.49 -19.13
CA ARG A 56 -1.04 10.54 -19.55
C ARG A 56 -0.66 11.92 -18.97
N ARG A 57 -0.21 11.93 -17.72
CA ARG A 57 0.20 13.16 -17.02
C ARG A 57 1.61 13.59 -17.46
N PHE A 58 2.50 12.61 -17.57
CA PHE A 58 3.89 12.76 -17.99
C PHE A 58 4.19 11.72 -19.05
N ARG A 59 4.63 12.14 -20.23
CA ARG A 59 5.03 11.22 -21.29
C ARG A 59 6.46 10.73 -21.03
N LEU A 60 6.62 9.43 -20.90
CA LEU A 60 7.90 8.75 -20.72
C LEU A 60 8.13 7.79 -21.88
N ALA A 61 9.37 7.58 -22.27
CA ALA A 61 9.77 6.56 -23.21
C ALA A 61 10.28 5.33 -22.45
N HIS A 62 9.57 4.21 -22.56
CA HIS A 62 10.00 2.93 -22.04
C HIS A 62 10.75 2.19 -23.13
N VAL A 63 12.06 2.05 -22.97
CA VAL A 63 12.92 1.27 -23.88
C VAL A 63 13.11 -0.11 -23.29
N MET A 64 12.72 -1.14 -24.05
CA MET A 64 12.69 -2.53 -23.57
C MET A 64 13.93 -3.30 -24.01
N PHE A 65 14.68 -3.87 -23.06
CA PHE A 65 15.83 -4.75 -23.30
C PHE A 65 15.53 -6.14 -22.73
N GLY A 66 14.90 -7.00 -23.53
CA GLY A 66 14.38 -8.27 -23.03
C GLY A 66 13.34 -8.07 -21.92
N PRO A 67 13.55 -8.60 -20.72
CA PRO A 67 12.66 -8.40 -19.58
C PRO A 67 12.84 -7.04 -18.86
N GLU A 68 13.93 -6.33 -19.15
CA GLU A 68 14.27 -5.06 -18.50
C GLU A 68 13.68 -3.88 -19.27
N ILE A 69 13.23 -2.87 -18.53
CA ILE A 69 12.67 -1.63 -19.06
C ILE A 69 13.51 -0.49 -18.51
N ILE A 70 14.06 0.33 -19.42
CA ILE A 70 14.71 1.59 -19.04
C ILE A 70 13.72 2.72 -19.28
N GLU A 71 13.42 3.48 -18.24
CA GLU A 71 12.57 4.67 -18.34
C GLU A 71 13.42 5.86 -18.75
N VAL A 72 13.08 6.47 -19.89
CA VAL A 72 13.72 7.68 -20.40
C VAL A 72 12.75 8.83 -20.34
N ALA A 73 13.09 9.85 -19.55
CA ALA A 73 12.35 11.09 -19.41
C ALA A 73 13.02 12.24 -20.18
N THR A 74 12.25 13.15 -20.72
CA THR A 74 12.78 14.43 -21.22
C THR A 74 12.87 15.44 -20.09
N PHE A 75 13.91 16.30 -20.06
CA PHE A 75 14.00 17.41 -19.11
C PHE A 75 12.76 18.28 -19.17
N ARG A 76 12.26 18.67 -18.01
CA ARG A 76 11.03 19.45 -17.87
C ARG A 76 11.33 20.89 -17.51
N GLY A 77 10.68 21.81 -18.21
CA GLY A 77 10.81 23.25 -18.00
C GLY A 77 9.77 23.83 -17.05
N HIS A 78 9.95 25.09 -16.66
CA HIS A 78 9.04 25.87 -15.82
C HIS A 78 7.85 26.46 -16.58
N HIS A 79 6.76 26.72 -15.86
CA HIS A 79 5.56 27.39 -16.36
C HIS A 79 5.67 28.91 -16.18
N GLU A 80 6.69 29.57 -16.70
CA GLU A 80 6.72 31.03 -16.67
C GLU A 80 6.09 31.61 -17.96
N GLY A 81 4.87 32.10 -17.80
CA GLY A 81 4.40 33.35 -18.41
C GLY A 81 4.20 33.44 -19.92
N HIS A 82 4.20 32.38 -20.74
CA HIS A 82 3.81 32.51 -22.15
C HIS A 82 2.47 31.84 -22.46
N THR A 83 1.51 32.67 -22.80
CA THR A 83 0.07 32.47 -22.96
C THR A 83 -0.35 31.67 -24.20
N THR A 84 0.50 30.90 -24.85
CA THR A 84 0.17 30.25 -26.13
C THR A 84 -0.09 28.75 -26.09
N ASP A 85 0.24 28.03 -25.01
CA ASP A 85 0.01 26.57 -24.97
C ASP A 85 -0.83 26.09 -23.77
N ARG A 86 -2.12 26.46 -23.76
CA ARG A 86 -3.12 25.95 -22.80
C ARG A 86 -3.32 24.42 -22.85
N VAL A 87 -2.75 23.74 -23.82
CA VAL A 87 -2.94 22.29 -24.03
C VAL A 87 -1.89 21.43 -23.31
N THR A 88 -0.73 22.00 -23.00
CA THR A 88 0.44 21.26 -22.46
C THR A 88 0.47 21.18 -20.95
N SER A 89 -0.16 22.14 -20.25
CA SER A 89 -0.26 22.13 -18.79
C SER A 89 -1.66 22.48 -18.32
N GLN A 90 -2.21 21.67 -17.42
CA GLN A 90 -3.52 21.91 -16.80
C GLN A 90 -3.40 21.77 -15.27
N ARG A 91 -3.91 22.79 -14.54
CA ARG A 91 -4.11 22.73 -13.09
C ARG A 91 -5.61 22.53 -12.79
N GLY A 92 -5.90 21.65 -11.82
CA GLY A 92 -7.25 21.53 -11.25
C GLY A 92 -7.63 22.73 -10.40
N GLN A 93 -8.89 22.85 -10.03
CA GLN A 93 -9.41 23.95 -9.17
C GLN A 93 -8.67 24.06 -7.83
N ASN A 94 -8.12 22.96 -7.32
CA ASN A 94 -7.38 22.89 -6.04
C ASN A 94 -5.87 23.11 -6.21
N GLY A 95 -5.40 23.58 -7.37
CA GLY A 95 -3.97 23.79 -7.64
C GLY A 95 -3.19 22.55 -8.07
N MET A 96 -3.82 21.37 -8.12
CA MET A 96 -3.18 20.11 -8.51
C MET A 96 -2.81 20.12 -9.99
N LEU A 97 -1.58 19.70 -10.31
CA LEU A 97 -1.11 19.53 -11.70
C LEU A 97 -1.75 18.31 -12.35
N LEU A 98 -2.56 18.52 -13.39
CA LEU A 98 -3.22 17.45 -14.16
C LEU A 98 -2.42 16.98 -15.37
N ARG A 99 -1.73 17.91 -16.05
CA ARG A 99 -0.81 17.64 -17.17
C ARG A 99 0.41 18.54 -17.07
N ASP A 100 1.58 18.00 -17.48
CA ASP A 100 2.86 18.69 -17.38
C ASP A 100 3.86 18.09 -18.37
N ASN A 101 3.77 18.55 -19.64
CA ASN A 101 4.65 18.12 -20.74
C ASN A 101 5.42 19.31 -21.36
N ILE A 102 5.83 20.26 -20.53
CA ILE A 102 6.71 21.33 -20.94
C ILE A 102 8.16 20.85 -20.78
N PHE A 103 8.94 20.97 -21.82
CA PHE A 103 10.35 20.58 -21.84
C PHE A 103 11.25 21.77 -21.56
N GLY A 104 12.39 21.54 -20.92
CA GLY A 104 13.31 22.59 -20.47
C GLY A 104 14.76 22.14 -20.36
N SER A 105 15.54 22.89 -19.60
CA SER A 105 16.94 22.55 -19.31
C SER A 105 17.05 21.55 -18.16
N ILE A 106 18.26 21.01 -17.94
CA ILE A 106 18.56 20.09 -16.82
C ILE A 106 18.37 20.81 -15.48
N GLU A 107 18.69 22.10 -15.38
CA GLU A 107 18.53 22.91 -14.19
C GLU A 107 17.05 23.10 -13.84
N GLU A 108 16.23 23.38 -14.84
CA GLU A 108 14.78 23.49 -14.67
C GLU A 108 14.16 22.15 -14.25
N ASP A 109 14.60 21.02 -14.85
CA ASP A 109 14.16 19.69 -14.45
C ASP A 109 14.54 19.40 -13.00
N ALA A 110 15.75 19.77 -12.58
CA ALA A 110 16.21 19.61 -11.20
C ALA A 110 15.33 20.36 -10.19
N GLN A 111 14.98 21.61 -10.49
CA GLN A 111 14.14 22.42 -9.61
C GLN A 111 12.68 21.93 -9.52
N ARG A 112 12.21 21.16 -10.49
CA ARG A 112 10.84 20.63 -10.52
C ARG A 112 10.66 19.28 -9.87
N ARG A 113 11.76 18.59 -9.56
CA ARG A 113 11.71 17.30 -8.84
C ARG A 113 11.15 17.47 -7.44
N ASP A 114 10.87 16.37 -6.77
CA ASP A 114 10.27 16.39 -5.44
C ASP A 114 11.29 16.74 -4.34
N PHE A 115 12.30 15.93 -4.15
CA PHE A 115 13.27 16.07 -3.05
C PHE A 115 14.69 16.27 -3.58
N THR A 116 15.47 17.07 -2.88
CA THR A 116 16.86 17.39 -3.23
C THR A 116 17.70 16.15 -3.46
N ILE A 117 17.60 15.15 -2.61
CA ILE A 117 18.34 13.87 -2.71
C ILE A 117 17.94 13.01 -3.91
N ASN A 118 16.81 13.29 -4.56
CA ASN A 118 16.35 12.63 -5.79
C ASN A 118 16.62 13.47 -7.04
N SER A 119 17.33 14.60 -6.91
CA SER A 119 17.65 15.52 -7.99
C SER A 119 19.14 15.56 -8.27
N LEU A 120 19.79 14.41 -8.17
CA LEU A 120 21.20 14.21 -8.49
C LEU A 120 21.31 13.56 -9.85
N TYR A 121 22.15 14.13 -10.70
CA TYR A 121 22.36 13.70 -12.10
C TYR A 121 23.75 13.15 -12.27
N TYR A 122 23.86 11.90 -12.72
CA TYR A 122 25.14 11.26 -13.00
C TYR A 122 25.37 11.19 -14.51
N SER A 123 26.48 11.76 -14.96
CA SER A 123 26.92 11.70 -16.35
C SER A 123 27.69 10.42 -16.61
N VAL A 124 27.25 9.68 -17.63
CA VAL A 124 27.97 8.48 -18.11
C VAL A 124 29.18 8.85 -18.95
N ALA A 125 29.23 10.08 -19.50
CA ALA A 125 30.29 10.53 -20.38
C ALA A 125 31.57 10.93 -19.64
N ASP A 126 31.44 11.63 -18.51
CA ASP A 126 32.57 12.14 -17.73
C ASP A 126 32.60 11.63 -16.28
N PHE A 127 31.66 10.74 -15.92
CA PHE A 127 31.56 10.11 -14.61
C PHE A 127 31.39 11.10 -13.45
N THR A 128 30.81 12.28 -13.71
CA THR A 128 30.55 13.31 -12.71
C THR A 128 29.12 13.25 -12.19
N VAL A 129 28.92 13.72 -10.96
CA VAL A 129 27.59 13.97 -10.38
C VAL A 129 27.33 15.48 -10.39
N ARG A 130 26.21 15.90 -10.95
CA ARG A 130 25.76 17.30 -10.89
C ARG A 130 24.60 17.45 -9.92
N ASP A 131 24.69 18.53 -9.16
CA ASP A 131 23.73 18.90 -8.12
C ASP A 131 23.38 20.39 -8.27
N TYR A 132 22.12 20.66 -8.57
CA TYR A 132 21.60 22.01 -8.78
C TYR A 132 20.77 22.55 -7.62
N VAL A 133 20.49 21.70 -6.59
CA VAL A 133 19.52 22.02 -5.53
C VAL A 133 20.02 21.68 -4.11
N GLY A 134 21.28 21.29 -3.97
CA GLY A 134 21.89 20.96 -2.68
C GLY A 134 21.63 19.51 -2.20
N GLY A 135 21.30 18.61 -3.11
CA GLY A 135 21.00 17.22 -2.79
C GLY A 135 22.16 16.42 -2.24
N MET A 136 23.40 16.71 -2.66
CA MET A 136 24.62 16.06 -2.12
C MET A 136 24.81 16.36 -0.64
N LYS A 137 24.61 17.63 -0.24
CA LYS A 137 24.68 18.04 1.15
C LYS A 137 23.60 17.39 1.99
N ASP A 138 22.34 17.45 1.54
CA ASP A 138 21.22 16.83 2.25
C ASP A 138 21.38 15.31 2.36
N LEU A 139 21.99 14.67 1.36
CA LEU A 139 22.30 13.24 1.38
C LEU A 139 23.35 12.89 2.45
N GLN A 140 24.41 13.71 2.56
CA GLN A 140 25.46 13.57 3.59
C GLN A 140 24.90 13.83 4.99
N ASP A 141 24.07 14.85 5.15
CA ASP A 141 23.46 15.25 6.43
C ASP A 141 22.29 14.33 6.84
N GLY A 142 21.85 13.43 5.96
CA GLY A 142 20.72 12.53 6.22
C GLY A 142 19.37 13.26 6.29
N VAL A 143 19.13 14.23 5.40
CA VAL A 143 17.96 15.11 5.41
C VAL A 143 17.08 14.89 4.18
N ILE A 144 15.78 14.76 4.40
CA ILE A 144 14.75 14.78 3.35
C ILE A 144 14.22 16.22 3.24
N ARG A 145 14.59 16.89 2.16
CA ARG A 145 14.18 18.27 1.87
C ARG A 145 13.40 18.33 0.58
N LEU A 146 12.22 18.94 0.63
CA LEU A 146 11.40 19.24 -0.56
C LEU A 146 12.00 20.42 -1.31
N ILE A 147 12.07 20.34 -2.64
CA ILE A 147 12.57 21.41 -3.49
C ILE A 147 11.50 22.48 -3.65
N GLY A 148 11.88 23.74 -3.46
CA GLY A 148 10.99 24.90 -3.55
C GLY A 148 10.16 25.12 -2.28
N ASN A 149 9.07 25.89 -2.39
CA ASN A 149 8.20 26.16 -1.25
C ASN A 149 7.33 24.95 -0.90
N PRO A 150 7.45 24.35 0.30
CA PRO A 150 6.76 23.11 0.64
C PRO A 150 5.24 23.21 0.56
N GLU A 151 4.63 24.31 1.00
CA GLU A 151 3.17 24.47 0.94
C GLU A 151 2.66 24.45 -0.50
N THR A 152 3.29 25.20 -1.39
CA THR A 152 2.96 25.23 -2.82
C THR A 152 3.13 23.84 -3.43
N ARG A 153 4.23 23.18 -3.14
CA ARG A 153 4.58 21.86 -3.69
C ARG A 153 3.63 20.75 -3.22
N TYR A 154 3.18 20.80 -1.97
CA TYR A 154 2.18 19.86 -1.45
C TYR A 154 0.79 20.09 -2.05
N ARG A 155 0.40 21.34 -2.31
CA ARG A 155 -0.85 21.66 -3.01
C ARG A 155 -0.83 21.23 -4.47
N GLU A 156 0.31 21.32 -5.15
CA GLU A 156 0.46 20.81 -6.53
C GLU A 156 0.32 19.28 -6.61
N ASP A 157 0.87 18.57 -5.63
CA ASP A 157 0.79 17.11 -5.54
C ASP A 157 0.84 16.64 -4.08
N PRO A 158 -0.32 16.42 -3.46
CA PRO A 158 -0.39 15.99 -2.05
C PRO A 158 0.32 14.66 -1.76
N VAL A 159 0.51 13.81 -2.77
CA VAL A 159 1.25 12.54 -2.63
C VAL A 159 2.71 12.78 -2.22
N ARG A 160 3.27 13.98 -2.47
CA ARG A 160 4.62 14.34 -1.99
C ARG A 160 4.74 14.27 -0.47
N MET A 161 3.65 14.52 0.28
CA MET A 161 3.62 14.34 1.74
C MET A 161 3.89 12.87 2.13
N LEU A 162 3.22 11.94 1.45
CA LEU A 162 3.42 10.50 1.66
C LEU A 162 4.82 10.05 1.23
N ARG A 163 5.34 10.63 0.15
CA ARG A 163 6.69 10.35 -0.33
C ARG A 163 7.77 10.83 0.64
N ALA A 164 7.60 12.02 1.27
CA ALA A 164 8.51 12.52 2.30
C ALA A 164 8.67 11.52 3.45
N VAL A 165 7.55 11.07 4.01
CA VAL A 165 7.52 10.07 5.08
C VAL A 165 8.13 8.74 4.64
N ARG A 166 7.80 8.28 3.42
CA ARG A 166 8.33 7.03 2.87
C ARG A 166 9.85 7.07 2.71
N PHE A 167 10.40 8.17 2.19
CA PHE A 167 11.84 8.29 2.05
C PHE A 167 12.54 8.43 3.41
N ALA A 168 11.95 9.18 4.35
CA ALA A 168 12.49 9.27 5.70
C ALA A 168 12.60 7.88 6.36
N ALA A 169 11.54 7.07 6.29
CA ALA A 169 11.55 5.71 6.80
C ALA A 169 12.54 4.79 6.06
N LYS A 170 12.49 4.77 4.71
CA LYS A 170 13.33 3.89 3.88
C LYS A 170 14.81 4.18 4.01
N LEU A 171 15.18 5.43 4.10
CA LEU A 171 16.57 5.86 4.12
C LEU A 171 17.11 6.09 5.54
N ASN A 172 16.24 6.03 6.54
CA ASN A 172 16.54 6.38 7.94
C ASN A 172 17.09 7.81 8.05
N MET A 173 16.38 8.75 7.42
CA MET A 173 16.73 10.17 7.36
C MET A 173 15.65 11.01 8.02
N THR A 174 16.01 12.22 8.45
CA THR A 174 15.11 13.19 9.08
C THR A 174 14.48 14.11 8.03
N ILE A 175 13.18 14.39 8.14
CA ILE A 175 12.53 15.39 7.29
C ILE A 175 12.95 16.78 7.79
N SER A 176 13.39 17.67 6.88
CA SER A 176 13.77 19.03 7.27
C SER A 176 12.60 19.79 7.91
N PRO A 177 12.83 20.67 8.89
CA PRO A 177 11.77 21.40 9.59
C PRO A 177 10.79 22.12 8.64
N GLU A 178 11.31 22.78 7.61
CA GLU A 178 10.51 23.51 6.62
C GLU A 178 9.63 22.57 5.78
N THR A 179 10.13 21.36 5.51
CA THR A 179 9.39 20.31 4.78
C THR A 179 8.35 19.65 5.66
N ALA A 180 8.64 19.49 6.97
CA ALA A 180 7.77 18.81 7.94
C ALA A 180 6.62 19.70 8.45
N GLU A 181 6.87 20.98 8.67
CA GLU A 181 5.90 21.91 9.29
C GLU A 181 4.51 21.88 8.61
N PRO A 182 4.39 21.92 7.27
CA PRO A 182 3.07 21.95 6.64
C PRO A 182 2.33 20.61 6.64
N LEU A 183 2.99 19.48 6.94
CA LEU A 183 2.40 18.13 6.80
C LEU A 183 1.10 17.97 7.57
N PRO A 184 1.03 18.21 8.89
CA PRO A 184 -0.22 18.03 9.64
C PRO A 184 -1.34 18.96 9.16
N ARG A 185 -0.98 20.20 8.82
CA ARG A 185 -1.92 21.23 8.39
C ARG A 185 -2.51 20.95 7.00
N LEU A 186 -1.75 20.34 6.11
CA LEU A 186 -2.16 20.04 4.74
C LEU A 186 -2.61 18.59 4.52
N ALA A 187 -2.61 17.75 5.56
CA ALA A 187 -2.96 16.34 5.48
C ALA A 187 -4.32 16.08 4.80
N ALA A 188 -5.30 16.96 5.00
CA ALA A 188 -6.63 16.89 4.39
C ALA A 188 -6.59 16.93 2.85
N LEU A 189 -5.55 17.49 2.21
CA LEU A 189 -5.41 17.51 0.75
C LEU A 189 -5.27 16.08 0.16
N LEU A 190 -4.96 15.07 0.97
CA LEU A 190 -4.96 13.68 0.50
C LEU A 190 -6.33 13.20 0.03
N HIS A 191 -7.44 13.82 0.50
CA HIS A 191 -8.78 13.50 0.01
C HIS A 191 -9.01 13.93 -1.46
N ASP A 192 -8.20 14.86 -1.98
CA ASP A 192 -8.27 15.30 -3.38
C ASP A 192 -7.50 14.36 -4.34
N VAL A 193 -6.73 13.44 -3.80
CA VAL A 193 -5.98 12.46 -4.61
C VAL A 193 -6.88 11.33 -5.07
N PRO A 194 -6.83 10.90 -6.35
CA PRO A 194 -7.62 9.78 -6.81
C PRO A 194 -7.40 8.52 -5.96
N PRO A 195 -8.47 7.84 -5.50
CA PRO A 195 -8.37 6.69 -4.59
C PRO A 195 -7.48 5.55 -5.11
N ALA A 196 -7.48 5.30 -6.42
CA ALA A 196 -6.60 4.29 -7.02
C ALA A 196 -5.11 4.64 -6.87
N ARG A 197 -4.76 5.93 -6.99
CA ARG A 197 -3.38 6.40 -6.75
C ARG A 197 -2.99 6.31 -5.27
N LEU A 198 -3.93 6.65 -4.36
CA LEU A 198 -3.70 6.46 -2.92
C LEU A 198 -3.46 5.00 -2.57
N PHE A 199 -4.22 4.08 -3.16
CA PHE A 199 -4.02 2.65 -2.95
C PHE A 199 -2.61 2.20 -3.33
N GLU A 200 -2.13 2.60 -4.52
CA GLU A 200 -0.76 2.28 -4.96
C GLU A 200 0.31 2.85 -4.02
N GLU A 201 0.14 4.10 -3.56
CA GLU A 201 1.07 4.69 -2.61
C GLU A 201 1.01 4.02 -1.23
N VAL A 202 -0.17 3.63 -0.73
CA VAL A 202 -0.31 2.88 0.52
C VAL A 202 0.45 1.55 0.47
N LEU A 203 0.42 0.84 -0.66
CA LEU A 203 1.22 -0.38 -0.82
C LEU A 203 2.72 -0.09 -0.73
N LYS A 204 3.19 1.00 -1.34
CA LYS A 204 4.61 1.43 -1.26
C LYS A 204 5.00 1.88 0.15
N LEU A 205 4.06 2.46 0.91
CA LEU A 205 4.28 2.90 2.29
C LEU A 205 4.41 1.71 3.25
N LEU A 206 3.53 0.72 3.13
CA LEU A 206 3.35 -0.32 4.13
C LEU A 206 3.96 -1.68 3.76
N GLN A 207 4.33 -1.90 2.48
CA GLN A 207 4.86 -3.17 1.98
C GLN A 207 6.19 -3.05 1.23
N ALA A 208 7.05 -2.12 1.66
CA ALA A 208 8.40 -1.95 1.09
C ALA A 208 9.52 -2.35 2.06
N GLY A 209 9.21 -3.01 3.17
CA GLY A 209 10.19 -3.44 4.17
C GLY A 209 10.47 -2.40 5.28
N TYR A 210 9.75 -1.28 5.26
CA TYR A 210 9.86 -0.19 6.25
C TYR A 210 8.47 0.25 6.74
N GLY A 211 7.50 -0.65 6.67
CA GLY A 211 6.09 -0.36 6.92
C GLY A 211 5.82 0.11 8.34
N TYR A 212 6.46 -0.51 9.33
CA TYR A 212 6.30 -0.10 10.72
C TYR A 212 6.85 1.30 10.97
N GLN A 213 8.07 1.61 10.50
CA GLN A 213 8.66 2.94 10.65
C GLN A 213 7.83 3.99 9.90
N THR A 214 7.38 3.66 8.69
CA THR A 214 6.49 4.52 7.90
C THR A 214 5.18 4.81 8.64
N TYR A 215 4.56 3.80 9.26
CA TYR A 215 3.35 3.95 10.06
C TYR A 215 3.55 4.92 11.23
N MET A 216 4.67 4.82 11.95
CA MET A 216 4.98 5.73 13.05
C MET A 216 5.08 7.18 12.56
N LEU A 217 5.78 7.43 11.46
CA LEU A 217 5.90 8.76 10.87
C LEU A 217 4.56 9.28 10.29
N LEU A 218 3.75 8.41 9.67
CA LEU A 218 2.41 8.80 9.21
C LEU A 218 1.52 9.26 10.36
N ARG A 219 1.65 8.66 11.53
CA ARG A 219 0.93 9.09 12.73
C ARG A 219 1.47 10.40 13.28
N GLU A 220 2.78 10.53 13.39
CA GLU A 220 3.47 11.73 13.88
C GLU A 220 3.04 12.98 13.08
N TYR A 221 3.00 12.85 11.75
CA TYR A 221 2.64 13.95 10.85
C TYR A 221 1.13 14.02 10.49
N SER A 222 0.27 13.28 11.21
CA SER A 222 -1.19 13.28 11.00
C SER A 222 -1.65 12.83 9.60
N LEU A 223 -0.80 12.12 8.86
CA LEU A 223 -1.07 11.64 7.50
C LEU A 223 -1.79 10.27 7.48
N PHE A 224 -1.83 9.55 8.60
CA PHE A 224 -2.48 8.24 8.68
C PHE A 224 -4.02 8.36 8.65
N GLN A 225 -4.57 9.37 9.32
CA GLN A 225 -6.01 9.56 9.45
C GLN A 225 -6.73 9.80 8.11
N PRO A 226 -6.25 10.63 7.17
CA PRO A 226 -6.89 10.76 5.86
C PRO A 226 -6.87 9.48 5.02
N LEU A 227 -5.89 8.59 5.23
CA LEU A 227 -5.79 7.31 4.53
C LEU A 227 -6.69 6.24 5.13
N PHE A 228 -6.87 6.26 6.46
CA PHE A 228 -7.57 5.22 7.22
C PHE A 228 -8.48 5.82 8.30
N PRO A 229 -9.48 6.64 7.92
CA PRO A 229 -10.32 7.34 8.90
C PRO A 229 -11.09 6.38 9.80
N THR A 230 -11.55 5.24 9.28
CA THR A 230 -12.27 4.21 10.03
C THR A 230 -11.43 3.57 11.13
N ILE A 231 -10.11 3.54 10.95
CA ILE A 231 -9.19 2.88 11.89
C ILE A 231 -8.78 3.83 13.01
N THR A 232 -8.53 5.10 12.70
CA THR A 232 -7.97 6.06 13.67
C THR A 232 -8.86 6.33 14.88
N ARG A 233 -10.15 6.09 14.79
CA ARG A 233 -11.07 6.20 15.93
C ARG A 233 -10.79 5.20 17.07
N TYR A 234 -10.01 4.15 16.80
CA TYR A 234 -9.58 3.17 17.81
C TYR A 234 -8.23 3.51 18.45
N PHE A 235 -7.60 4.59 18.00
CA PHE A 235 -6.30 5.00 18.55
C PHE A 235 -6.50 5.70 19.89
N THR A 236 -5.54 5.49 20.78
CA THR A 236 -5.50 6.10 22.10
C THR A 236 -4.33 7.07 22.20
N GLU A 237 -4.41 8.01 23.15
CA GLU A 237 -3.29 8.94 23.41
C GLU A 237 -2.00 8.20 23.82
N ARG A 238 -2.15 7.04 24.48
CA ARG A 238 -1.00 6.22 24.92
C ARG A 238 -0.42 5.37 23.80
N GLY A 239 -1.12 5.21 22.66
CA GLY A 239 -0.66 4.41 21.54
C GLY A 239 -0.62 2.89 21.79
N ASP A 240 -1.44 2.39 22.74
CA ASP A 240 -1.40 1.00 23.22
C ASP A 240 -2.73 0.26 23.09
N SER A 241 -3.68 0.76 22.32
CA SER A 241 -4.94 0.05 22.05
C SER A 241 -4.68 -1.30 21.34
N PRO A 242 -5.60 -2.26 21.45
CA PRO A 242 -5.50 -3.52 20.70
C PRO A 242 -5.30 -3.29 19.18
N MET A 243 -5.95 -2.27 18.62
CA MET A 243 -5.79 -1.85 17.23
C MET A 243 -4.35 -1.42 16.92
N GLU A 244 -3.76 -0.58 17.76
CA GLU A 244 -2.40 -0.06 17.57
C GLU A 244 -1.37 -1.17 17.73
N ARG A 245 -1.57 -2.08 18.68
CA ARG A 245 -0.71 -3.25 18.86
C ARG A 245 -0.74 -4.19 17.67
N ILE A 246 -1.94 -4.51 17.15
CA ILE A 246 -2.08 -5.45 16.01
C ILE A 246 -1.51 -4.85 14.72
N ILE A 247 -1.72 -3.55 14.47
CA ILE A 247 -1.12 -2.84 13.31
C ILE A 247 0.40 -2.84 13.42
N SER A 248 0.92 -2.47 14.58
CA SER A 248 2.37 -2.46 14.82
C SER A 248 2.99 -3.83 14.58
N GLN A 249 2.36 -4.88 15.09
CA GLN A 249 2.88 -6.24 14.96
C GLN A 249 2.80 -6.77 13.52
N VAL A 250 1.67 -6.56 12.82
CA VAL A 250 1.53 -7.02 11.43
C VAL A 250 2.51 -6.31 10.50
N LEU A 251 2.79 -5.01 10.73
CA LEU A 251 3.77 -4.27 9.93
C LEU A 251 5.20 -4.75 10.19
N LYS A 252 5.58 -4.99 11.45
CA LYS A 252 6.89 -5.59 11.79
C LYS A 252 7.07 -6.96 11.15
N ASN A 253 6.04 -7.81 11.21
CA ASN A 253 6.05 -9.12 10.58
C ASN A 253 6.16 -9.02 9.05
N THR A 254 5.46 -8.05 8.45
CA THR A 254 5.52 -7.78 7.00
C THR A 254 6.93 -7.33 6.59
N ASP A 255 7.53 -6.41 7.34
CA ASP A 255 8.89 -5.91 7.09
C ASP A 255 9.91 -7.05 7.19
N THR A 256 9.82 -7.88 8.24
CA THR A 256 10.69 -9.07 8.40
C THR A 256 10.55 -10.03 7.23
N ARG A 257 9.33 -10.30 6.74
CA ARG A 257 9.11 -11.16 5.58
C ARG A 257 9.76 -10.60 4.32
N ILE A 258 9.62 -9.29 4.08
CA ILE A 258 10.19 -8.63 2.91
C ILE A 258 11.73 -8.67 2.95
N HIS A 259 12.33 -8.41 4.11
CA HIS A 259 13.79 -8.50 4.27
C HIS A 259 14.35 -9.94 4.10
N ASN A 260 13.51 -10.95 4.28
CA ASN A 260 13.84 -12.35 4.03
C ASN A 260 13.36 -12.83 2.64
N ASP A 261 13.13 -11.94 1.69
CA ASP A 261 12.66 -12.21 0.33
C ASP A 261 11.37 -13.05 0.25
N MET A 262 10.58 -13.06 1.33
CA MET A 262 9.30 -13.76 1.37
C MET A 262 8.19 -12.91 0.79
N ARG A 263 7.26 -13.56 0.09
CA ARG A 263 6.10 -12.88 -0.50
C ARG A 263 5.14 -12.39 0.59
N VAL A 264 4.63 -11.17 0.38
CA VAL A 264 3.58 -10.55 1.20
C VAL A 264 2.32 -10.35 0.37
N ASN A 265 1.16 -10.40 1.03
CA ASN A 265 -0.13 -10.23 0.37
C ASN A 265 -0.88 -9.04 0.99
N PRO A 266 -1.22 -8.00 0.19
CA PRO A 266 -1.96 -6.86 0.68
C PRO A 266 -3.28 -7.22 1.37
N ALA A 267 -3.97 -8.28 0.90
CA ALA A 267 -5.23 -8.70 1.50
C ALA A 267 -5.09 -9.08 2.97
N PHE A 268 -3.98 -9.72 3.36
CA PHE A 268 -3.74 -10.06 4.76
C PHE A 268 -3.55 -8.80 5.61
N LEU A 269 -2.73 -7.85 5.15
CA LEU A 269 -2.52 -6.58 5.86
C LEU A 269 -3.84 -5.84 6.09
N PHE A 270 -4.65 -5.68 5.05
CA PHE A 270 -5.96 -5.01 5.18
C PHE A 270 -6.96 -5.82 6.02
N ALA A 271 -6.95 -7.15 5.95
CA ALA A 271 -7.78 -7.99 6.80
C ALA A 271 -7.48 -7.77 8.29
N VAL A 272 -6.20 -7.61 8.64
CA VAL A 272 -5.77 -7.27 10.01
C VAL A 272 -6.19 -5.85 10.37
N MET A 273 -5.90 -4.87 9.52
CA MET A 273 -6.15 -3.45 9.80
C MET A 273 -7.64 -3.12 9.96
N PHE A 274 -8.52 -3.78 9.23
CA PHE A 274 -9.97 -3.56 9.32
C PHE A 274 -10.71 -4.54 10.23
N TRP A 275 -9.99 -5.35 11.01
CA TRP A 275 -10.60 -6.37 11.87
C TRP A 275 -11.53 -5.78 12.94
N TYR A 276 -11.07 -4.79 13.71
CA TYR A 276 -11.90 -4.19 14.78
C TYR A 276 -13.06 -3.36 14.24
N PRO A 277 -12.91 -2.54 13.20
CA PRO A 277 -14.04 -1.93 12.49
C PRO A 277 -15.11 -2.94 12.07
N LEU A 278 -14.69 -4.11 11.56
CA LEU A 278 -15.62 -5.20 11.20
C LEU A 278 -16.39 -5.73 12.42
N LEU A 279 -15.71 -6.00 13.53
CA LEU A 279 -16.37 -6.54 14.73
C LEU A 279 -17.41 -5.57 15.31
N GLU A 280 -17.07 -4.29 15.41
CA GLU A 280 -17.98 -3.26 15.89
C GLU A 280 -19.19 -3.10 14.98
N THR A 281 -18.96 -3.03 13.66
CA THR A 281 -20.04 -2.92 12.67
C THR A 281 -20.96 -4.15 12.73
N ALA A 282 -20.39 -5.36 12.82
CA ALA A 282 -21.19 -6.58 12.96
C ALA A 282 -22.03 -6.61 14.25
N GLN A 283 -21.44 -6.16 15.36
CA GLN A 283 -22.16 -6.08 16.62
C GLN A 283 -23.31 -5.06 16.57
N LYS A 284 -23.04 -3.88 15.98
CA LYS A 284 -24.05 -2.85 15.79
C LYS A 284 -25.21 -3.35 14.94
N ILE A 285 -24.93 -3.94 13.78
CA ILE A 285 -25.97 -4.50 12.89
C ILE A 285 -26.78 -5.58 13.63
N ALA A 286 -26.15 -6.49 14.35
CA ALA A 286 -26.85 -7.53 15.11
C ALA A 286 -27.80 -6.95 16.16
N GLN A 287 -27.37 -5.91 16.88
CA GLN A 287 -28.17 -5.24 17.90
C GLN A 287 -29.35 -4.45 17.31
N GLU A 288 -29.12 -3.70 16.22
CA GLU A 288 -30.15 -2.85 15.62
C GLU A 288 -31.18 -3.63 14.79
N SER A 289 -30.75 -4.69 14.10
CA SER A 289 -31.62 -5.45 13.20
C SER A 289 -32.22 -6.74 13.82
N GLY A 290 -31.70 -7.17 14.97
CA GLY A 290 -32.07 -8.48 15.55
C GLY A 290 -31.60 -9.68 14.76
N LEU A 291 -30.70 -9.51 13.76
CA LEU A 291 -30.13 -10.60 12.97
C LEU A 291 -29.22 -11.49 13.81
N ALA A 292 -29.11 -12.75 13.41
CA ALA A 292 -28.08 -13.62 13.96
C ALA A 292 -26.69 -13.03 13.67
N TYR A 293 -25.77 -13.13 14.63
CA TYR A 293 -24.44 -12.52 14.51
C TYR A 293 -23.70 -12.92 13.22
N TYR A 294 -23.89 -14.16 12.76
CA TYR A 294 -23.27 -14.65 11.52
C TYR A 294 -23.74 -13.86 10.27
N ASP A 295 -25.04 -13.55 10.21
CA ASP A 295 -25.63 -12.80 9.11
C ASP A 295 -25.25 -11.32 9.20
N ALA A 296 -25.27 -10.75 10.42
CA ALA A 296 -24.79 -9.40 10.68
C ALA A 296 -23.31 -9.22 10.31
N PHE A 297 -22.47 -10.21 10.60
CA PHE A 297 -21.06 -10.22 10.23
C PHE A 297 -20.87 -10.23 8.69
N ALA A 298 -21.72 -10.98 7.97
CA ALA A 298 -21.67 -11.01 6.51
C ALA A 298 -22.02 -9.64 5.90
N LEU A 299 -22.99 -8.92 6.47
CA LEU A 299 -23.33 -7.55 6.06
C LEU A 299 -22.19 -6.58 6.39
N ALA A 300 -21.67 -6.64 7.62
CA ALA A 300 -20.59 -5.79 8.08
C ALA A 300 -19.32 -5.89 7.21
N MET A 301 -19.02 -7.08 6.68
CA MET A 301 -17.89 -7.24 5.73
C MET A 301 -18.06 -6.36 4.49
N ASN A 302 -19.30 -6.21 3.99
CA ASN A 302 -19.56 -5.35 2.83
C ASN A 302 -19.41 -3.88 3.23
N ASP A 303 -20.07 -3.45 4.31
CA ASP A 303 -20.09 -2.05 4.75
C ASP A 303 -18.67 -1.52 5.01
N VAL A 304 -17.84 -2.28 5.74
CA VAL A 304 -16.45 -1.90 6.04
C VAL A 304 -15.59 -1.83 4.80
N LEU A 305 -15.73 -2.79 3.88
CA LEU A 305 -14.95 -2.78 2.64
C LEU A 305 -15.41 -1.69 1.67
N ASP A 306 -16.71 -1.41 1.60
CA ASP A 306 -17.25 -0.34 0.76
C ASP A 306 -16.78 1.03 1.26
N GLU A 307 -16.73 1.24 2.58
CA GLU A 307 -16.17 2.45 3.18
C GLU A 307 -14.66 2.58 2.88
N ALA A 308 -13.90 1.53 3.07
CA ALA A 308 -12.46 1.51 2.75
C ALA A 308 -12.19 1.76 1.26
N CYS A 309 -13.02 1.22 0.37
CA CYS A 309 -12.89 1.39 -1.07
C CYS A 309 -13.20 2.81 -1.54
N ARG A 310 -14.00 3.60 -0.82
CA ARG A 310 -14.21 5.03 -1.14
C ARG A 310 -12.91 5.82 -1.02
N THR A 311 -12.08 5.50 -0.03
CA THR A 311 -10.79 6.18 0.19
C THR A 311 -9.66 5.60 -0.66
N LEU A 312 -9.57 4.27 -0.78
CA LEU A 312 -8.39 3.59 -1.33
C LEU A 312 -8.63 2.81 -2.62
N ALA A 313 -9.86 2.72 -3.13
CA ALA A 313 -10.20 1.94 -4.33
C ALA A 313 -9.56 0.53 -4.35
N ILE A 314 -9.68 -0.20 -3.24
CA ILE A 314 -9.08 -1.54 -3.10
C ILE A 314 -9.62 -2.48 -4.17
N PRO A 315 -8.77 -3.14 -5.00
CA PRO A 315 -9.23 -4.00 -6.07
C PRO A 315 -10.09 -5.18 -5.59
N LYS A 316 -11.13 -5.56 -6.36
CA LYS A 316 -12.06 -6.64 -6.02
C LYS A 316 -11.37 -7.97 -5.68
N ARG A 317 -10.27 -8.30 -6.39
CA ARG A 317 -9.47 -9.50 -6.08
C ARG A 317 -8.92 -9.50 -4.65
N ILE A 318 -8.58 -8.32 -4.11
CA ILE A 318 -8.06 -8.17 -2.74
C ILE A 318 -9.20 -8.24 -1.73
N THR A 319 -10.31 -7.51 -1.96
CA THR A 319 -11.47 -7.54 -1.05
C THR A 319 -12.10 -8.92 -0.93
N THR A 320 -12.09 -9.72 -2.00
CA THR A 320 -12.52 -11.13 -1.93
C THR A 320 -11.64 -11.95 -0.98
N LEU A 321 -10.32 -11.81 -1.08
CA LEU A 321 -9.40 -12.51 -0.18
C LEU A 321 -9.53 -12.05 1.27
N ILE A 322 -9.81 -10.77 1.51
CA ILE A 322 -10.08 -10.24 2.85
C ILE A 322 -11.31 -10.93 3.45
N ARG A 323 -12.41 -11.02 2.69
CA ARG A 323 -13.64 -11.70 3.13
C ARG A 323 -13.38 -13.17 3.47
N ASP A 324 -12.61 -13.88 2.66
CA ASP A 324 -12.25 -15.28 2.92
C ASP A 324 -11.52 -15.42 4.26
N ILE A 325 -10.55 -14.56 4.55
CA ILE A 325 -9.81 -14.57 5.81
C ILE A 325 -10.73 -14.30 6.98
N TRP A 326 -11.60 -13.30 6.90
CA TRP A 326 -12.55 -12.93 7.94
C TRP A 326 -13.58 -14.01 8.22
N GLN A 327 -14.14 -14.64 7.18
CA GLN A 327 -15.10 -15.74 7.34
C GLN A 327 -14.48 -16.95 8.05
N LEU A 328 -13.21 -17.22 7.80
CA LEU A 328 -12.50 -18.30 8.49
C LEU A 328 -12.35 -18.01 9.98
N GLN A 329 -12.17 -16.74 10.39
CA GLN A 329 -12.10 -16.38 11.81
C GLN A 329 -13.33 -16.86 12.61
N LEU A 330 -14.55 -16.69 12.07
CA LEU A 330 -15.79 -17.17 12.71
C LEU A 330 -15.86 -18.70 12.82
N ARG A 331 -15.13 -19.40 11.96
CA ARG A 331 -15.15 -20.86 11.89
C ARG A 331 -14.06 -21.52 12.74
N MET A 332 -13.00 -20.77 13.11
CA MET A 332 -11.86 -21.33 13.84
C MET A 332 -12.21 -21.83 15.24
N SER A 333 -13.22 -21.27 15.88
CA SER A 333 -13.74 -21.77 17.16
C SER A 333 -14.49 -23.12 17.03
N ARG A 334 -15.04 -23.41 15.84
CA ARG A 334 -15.84 -24.62 15.55
C ARG A 334 -14.96 -25.72 14.96
N ARG A 335 -14.08 -26.30 15.78
CA ARG A 335 -13.02 -27.19 15.35
C ARG A 335 -13.29 -28.69 15.58
N GLN A 336 -14.51 -29.06 16.06
CA GLN A 336 -14.84 -30.46 16.38
C GLN A 336 -14.95 -31.34 15.12
N GLY A 337 -14.53 -32.60 15.25
CA GLY A 337 -14.64 -33.61 14.21
C GLY A 337 -13.98 -33.21 12.90
N LYS A 338 -14.60 -33.57 11.77
CA LYS A 338 -14.07 -33.29 10.43
C LYS A 338 -13.94 -31.83 10.07
N ARG A 339 -14.46 -30.91 10.89
CA ARG A 339 -14.44 -29.47 10.60
C ARG A 339 -13.02 -28.91 10.68
N ALA A 340 -12.20 -29.38 11.61
CA ALA A 340 -10.82 -28.93 11.76
C ALA A 340 -9.98 -29.22 10.50
N TRP A 341 -10.04 -30.46 9.99
CA TRP A 341 -9.32 -30.82 8.76
C TRP A 341 -9.79 -30.02 7.56
N LYS A 342 -11.12 -29.85 7.38
CA LYS A 342 -11.68 -29.02 6.30
C LYS A 342 -11.27 -27.55 6.37
N LEU A 343 -11.07 -27.02 7.58
CA LEU A 343 -10.55 -25.66 7.75
C LEU A 343 -9.07 -25.59 7.36
N MET A 344 -8.27 -26.57 7.80
CA MET A 344 -6.84 -26.62 7.52
C MET A 344 -6.53 -26.81 6.03
N GLU A 345 -7.39 -27.53 5.28
CA GLU A 345 -7.30 -27.69 3.83
C GLU A 345 -7.63 -26.39 3.04
N HIS A 346 -8.22 -25.38 3.71
CA HIS A 346 -8.62 -24.17 3.01
C HIS A 346 -7.41 -23.32 2.60
N PRO A 347 -7.31 -22.84 1.33
CA PRO A 347 -6.13 -22.11 0.84
C PRO A 347 -5.77 -20.85 1.64
N LYS A 348 -6.71 -20.30 2.40
CA LYS A 348 -6.52 -19.11 3.25
C LYS A 348 -6.41 -19.44 4.74
N PHE A 349 -6.33 -20.74 5.09
CA PHE A 349 -6.23 -21.16 6.48
C PHE A 349 -5.01 -20.53 7.18
N ARG A 350 -3.84 -20.56 6.54
CA ARG A 350 -2.62 -19.98 7.12
C ARG A 350 -2.79 -18.50 7.44
N ALA A 351 -3.36 -17.73 6.52
CA ALA A 351 -3.62 -16.30 6.74
C ALA A 351 -4.65 -16.07 7.88
N ALA A 352 -5.68 -16.91 7.96
CA ALA A 352 -6.64 -16.83 9.05
C ALA A 352 -6.00 -17.22 10.41
N TYR A 353 -5.12 -18.19 10.43
CA TYR A 353 -4.36 -18.57 11.63
C TYR A 353 -3.42 -17.43 12.07
N ASP A 354 -2.67 -16.84 11.14
CA ASP A 354 -1.78 -15.70 11.43
C ASP A 354 -2.57 -14.50 11.99
N LEU A 355 -3.78 -14.23 11.49
CA LEU A 355 -4.66 -13.20 12.08
C LEU A 355 -5.11 -13.58 13.51
N LEU A 356 -5.47 -14.84 13.75
CA LEU A 356 -5.84 -15.32 15.08
C LEU A 356 -4.68 -15.16 16.08
N GLU A 357 -3.47 -15.48 15.66
CA GLU A 357 -2.25 -15.33 16.45
C GLU A 357 -1.96 -13.88 16.82
N LEU A 358 -2.08 -12.95 15.85
CA LEU A 358 -1.95 -11.52 16.08
C LEU A 358 -3.00 -11.00 17.07
N ARG A 359 -4.25 -11.45 16.96
CA ARG A 359 -5.33 -11.11 17.89
C ARG A 359 -5.03 -11.62 19.29
N ALA A 360 -4.61 -12.86 19.43
CA ALA A 360 -4.27 -13.45 20.72
C ALA A 360 -3.18 -12.68 21.46
N GLY A 361 -2.20 -12.13 20.72
CA GLY A 361 -1.16 -11.27 21.28
C GLY A 361 -1.64 -9.86 21.60
N ALA A 362 -2.56 -9.30 20.81
CA ALA A 362 -3.01 -7.92 20.96
C ALA A 362 -4.13 -7.77 22.02
N GLU A 363 -5.01 -8.75 22.17
CA GLU A 363 -6.25 -8.65 22.97
C GLU A 363 -6.10 -9.15 24.42
N ASN A 364 -4.95 -9.75 24.80
CA ASN A 364 -4.73 -10.37 26.12
C ASN A 364 -5.88 -11.34 26.55
N ASN A 365 -6.46 -12.04 25.57
CA ASN A 365 -7.60 -12.92 25.76
C ASN A 365 -7.15 -14.38 25.88
N HIS A 366 -7.35 -14.97 27.05
CA HIS A 366 -6.95 -16.36 27.33
C HIS A 366 -7.64 -17.40 26.43
N GLU A 367 -8.86 -17.14 25.98
CA GLU A 367 -9.57 -18.06 25.08
C GLU A 367 -8.93 -18.05 23.68
N LEU A 368 -8.59 -16.87 23.17
CA LEU A 368 -7.87 -16.73 21.91
C LEU A 368 -6.48 -17.37 21.99
N GLN A 369 -5.76 -17.17 23.09
CA GLN A 369 -4.44 -17.76 23.30
C GLN A 369 -4.52 -19.30 23.29
N ARG A 370 -5.51 -19.89 24.00
CA ARG A 370 -5.74 -21.35 23.97
C ARG A 370 -6.11 -21.86 22.58
N LEU A 371 -6.97 -21.11 21.87
CA LEU A 371 -7.38 -21.43 20.51
C LEU A 371 -6.21 -21.39 19.54
N THR A 372 -5.37 -20.37 19.63
CA THR A 372 -4.16 -20.21 18.81
C THR A 372 -3.16 -21.33 19.08
N LYS A 373 -2.91 -21.65 20.35
CA LYS A 373 -2.03 -22.74 20.74
C LYS A 373 -2.53 -24.07 20.16
N TRP A 374 -3.81 -24.36 20.33
CA TRP A 374 -4.41 -25.60 19.79
C TRP A 374 -4.25 -25.72 18.28
N TRP A 375 -4.53 -24.65 17.52
CA TRP A 375 -4.33 -24.65 16.07
C TRP A 375 -2.87 -24.76 15.69
N GLY A 376 -1.96 -24.13 16.43
CA GLY A 376 -0.51 -24.25 16.22
C GLY A 376 -0.03 -25.68 16.35
N GLU A 377 -0.44 -26.38 17.40
CA GLU A 377 -0.13 -27.80 17.65
C GLU A 377 -0.79 -28.71 16.61
N PHE A 378 -2.06 -28.46 16.28
CA PHE A 378 -2.82 -29.28 15.34
C PHE A 378 -2.24 -29.27 13.91
N GLN A 379 -1.70 -28.15 13.46
CA GLN A 379 -1.10 -28.01 12.13
C GLN A 379 0.15 -28.89 11.93
N VAL A 380 0.91 -29.13 12.99
CA VAL A 380 2.19 -29.85 12.94
C VAL A 380 2.08 -31.27 13.46
N ALA A 381 0.96 -31.63 14.08
CA ALA A 381 0.74 -32.95 14.65
C ALA A 381 0.55 -34.04 13.56
N ALA A 382 1.05 -35.25 13.82
CA ALA A 382 0.80 -36.37 12.98
C ALA A 382 -0.70 -36.82 13.03
N PRO A 383 -1.24 -37.45 11.98
CA PRO A 383 -2.66 -37.83 11.92
C PRO A 383 -3.24 -38.56 13.14
N PRO A 384 -2.53 -39.47 13.81
CA PRO A 384 -3.03 -40.08 15.05
C PRO A 384 -3.20 -39.05 16.16
N ALA A 385 -2.19 -38.19 16.40
CA ALA A 385 -2.25 -37.15 17.43
C ALA A 385 -3.33 -36.09 17.13
N GLN A 386 -3.55 -35.76 15.86
CA GLN A 386 -4.69 -34.91 15.46
C GLN A 386 -6.04 -35.52 15.87
N LYS A 387 -6.21 -36.83 15.73
CA LYS A 387 -7.44 -37.51 16.17
C LYS A 387 -7.60 -37.45 17.68
N ASP A 388 -6.54 -37.66 18.44
CA ASP A 388 -6.57 -37.58 19.89
C ASP A 388 -6.92 -36.15 20.34
N MET A 389 -6.32 -35.12 19.76
CA MET A 389 -6.64 -33.70 20.00
C MET A 389 -8.11 -33.38 19.70
N LEU A 390 -8.72 -34.04 18.72
CA LEU A 390 -10.14 -33.84 18.40
C LEU A 390 -11.07 -34.58 19.38
N ASN A 391 -10.68 -35.78 19.83
CA ASN A 391 -11.43 -36.55 20.84
C ASN A 391 -11.44 -35.82 22.17
N ASP A 392 -10.34 -35.17 22.56
CA ASP A 392 -10.23 -34.34 23.80
C ASP A 392 -11.16 -33.10 23.81
N LEU A 393 -11.62 -32.67 22.63
CA LEU A 393 -12.56 -31.54 22.54
C LEU A 393 -14.01 -31.93 22.90
N GLY A 394 -14.32 -33.23 23.00
CA GLY A 394 -15.68 -33.74 23.21
C GLY A 394 -16.60 -33.56 21.99
N ASP A 395 -17.73 -34.21 22.02
CA ASP A 395 -18.76 -34.05 20.99
C ASP A 395 -19.49 -32.71 21.18
N ASP A 396 -19.58 -31.92 20.09
CA ASP A 396 -20.45 -30.76 20.03
C ASP A 396 -21.91 -31.24 20.23
N PRO A 397 -22.71 -30.63 21.12
CA PRO A 397 -24.11 -31.02 21.22
C PRO A 397 -24.75 -30.85 19.84
N ALA A 398 -25.18 -31.95 19.27
CA ALA A 398 -25.73 -32.02 17.91
C ALA A 398 -26.78 -30.90 17.75
N PRO A 399 -26.74 -30.12 16.67
CA PRO A 399 -27.76 -29.10 16.44
C PRO A 399 -29.13 -29.80 16.47
N ARG A 400 -29.98 -29.41 17.46
CA ARG A 400 -31.34 -29.94 17.55
C ARG A 400 -31.97 -29.88 16.18
N ARG A 401 -32.16 -31.05 15.53
CA ARG A 401 -32.88 -31.16 14.25
C ARG A 401 -34.25 -30.51 14.49
N ARG A 402 -34.45 -29.33 13.90
CA ARG A 402 -35.81 -28.76 13.79
C ARG A 402 -36.61 -29.81 13.05
N HIS A 403 -37.51 -30.49 13.78
CA HIS A 403 -38.50 -31.35 13.19
C HIS A 403 -39.25 -30.53 12.12
N ARG A 404 -39.05 -30.87 10.86
CA ARG A 404 -39.91 -30.39 9.78
C ARG A 404 -41.32 -30.83 10.14
N ARG A 405 -42.18 -29.88 10.52
CA ARG A 405 -43.60 -30.11 10.61
C ARG A 405 -44.08 -30.73 9.32
N PRO A 406 -44.78 -31.89 9.31
CA PRO A 406 -45.32 -32.48 8.10
C PRO A 406 -46.27 -31.47 7.45
N ARG A 407 -46.05 -31.18 6.19
CA ARG A 407 -46.95 -30.39 5.35
C ARG A 407 -48.30 -31.09 5.35
N LYS A 408 -49.36 -30.52 5.98
CA LYS A 408 -50.75 -30.97 5.83
C LYS A 408 -51.12 -30.92 4.35
N ARG A 409 -51.40 -32.12 3.79
CA ARG A 409 -52.01 -32.24 2.46
C ARG A 409 -53.34 -31.53 2.46
N ALA A 410 -53.55 -30.59 1.53
CA ALA A 410 -54.84 -29.98 1.28
C ALA A 410 -55.86 -31.04 0.78
N PRO A 411 -57.12 -30.99 1.15
CA PRO A 411 -58.14 -31.91 0.67
C PRO A 411 -58.34 -31.73 -0.85
N ARG A 412 -58.37 -32.82 -1.61
CA ARG A 412 -58.84 -32.84 -3.01
C ARG A 412 -60.31 -32.47 -2.99
N GLN A 413 -60.67 -31.37 -3.65
CA GLN A 413 -62.02 -31.08 -4.07
C GLN A 413 -62.38 -32.06 -5.17
N GLY A 414 -63.40 -32.88 -4.90
CA GLY A 414 -64.00 -33.75 -5.89
C GLY A 414 -64.88 -32.96 -6.84
N SER A 415 -64.70 -33.25 -8.11
CA SER A 415 -65.60 -32.82 -9.19
C SER A 415 -66.87 -33.69 -9.18
N ALA A 416 -68.00 -33.02 -9.15
CA ALA A 416 -69.26 -33.52 -9.70
C ALA A 416 -69.70 -32.53 -10.76
#